data_6b88645f4245bc2e457cbad624401370
#
_entry.id   6b88645f4245bc2e457cbad624401370
#
_cell.length_a   1.000
_cell.length_b   1.000
_cell.length_c   1.000
_cell.angle_alpha   90.00
_cell.angle_beta   90.00
_cell.angle_gamma   90.00
#
_symmetry.space_group_name_H-M   'P 1'
#
loop_
_entity.id
_entity.type
_entity.pdbx_description
1 polymer ?
#
loop_
_entity_poly.entity_id
_entity_poly.type
_entity_poly.pdbx_seq_one_letter_code
_entity_poly.pdbx_strand_id
1 'polypeptide(L)'
;MLSRKKKKTLNTAFFNQFVRHMSRHHSKGGGGGRWESYKTGVKGLYFRMLTTPIVGIAIDIQHKDPEIRALLYDQFLELRRLLEAEWGDDIFYESSHFLESGVEVSRISIKLENAYFYDKEQWTEITRWYEKHLLGLDAFWDTVGDIVKALAR
;
A
#
# COMPACT_ATOMS: atom_id res chain seq x y z
N MET A 1 -7.27 -21.26 16.76
CA MET A 1 -6.94 -20.88 15.37
C MET A 1 -8.19 -20.55 14.58
N LEU A 2 -8.19 -19.48 13.83
CA LEU A 2 -9.34 -19.08 13.01
C LEU A 2 -9.44 -19.91 11.74
N SER A 3 -10.65 -20.35 11.40
CA SER A 3 -10.91 -21.04 10.15
C SER A 3 -10.79 -20.04 8.97
N ARG A 4 -10.61 -20.60 7.77
CA ARG A 4 -10.59 -19.81 6.54
C ARG A 4 -11.89 -19.01 6.37
N LYS A 5 -13.02 -19.63 6.68
CA LYS A 5 -14.34 -19.00 6.61
C LYS A 5 -14.44 -17.81 7.57
N LYS A 6 -13.97 -17.97 8.79
CA LYS A 6 -14.00 -16.91 9.81
C LYS A 6 -13.08 -15.75 9.41
N LYS A 7 -11.89 -16.06 8.91
CA LYS A 7 -10.96 -15.03 8.39
C LYS A 7 -11.61 -14.21 7.28
N LYS A 8 -12.29 -14.86 6.35
CA LYS A 8 -13.00 -14.20 5.26
C LYS A 8 -14.11 -13.29 5.77
N THR A 9 -14.87 -13.76 6.75
CA THR A 9 -15.95 -12.98 7.37
C THR A 9 -15.40 -11.74 8.05
N LEU A 10 -14.32 -11.88 8.82
CA LEU A 10 -13.69 -10.75 9.50
C LEU A 10 -13.09 -9.76 8.50
N ASN A 11 -12.44 -10.26 7.46
CA ASN A 11 -11.88 -9.42 6.41
C ASN A 11 -12.97 -8.57 5.74
N THR A 12 -14.09 -9.18 5.38
CA THR A 12 -15.23 -8.48 4.77
C THR A 12 -15.79 -7.43 5.72
N ALA A 13 -15.97 -7.78 6.99
CA ALA A 13 -16.50 -6.85 8.00
C ALA A 13 -15.57 -5.65 8.19
N PHE A 14 -14.27 -5.88 8.27
CA PHE A 14 -13.30 -4.80 8.41
C PHE A 14 -13.38 -3.83 7.22
N PHE A 15 -13.29 -4.36 6.01
CA PHE A 15 -13.25 -3.51 4.82
C PHE A 15 -14.57 -2.79 4.55
N ASN A 16 -15.71 -3.37 4.92
CA ASN A 16 -16.98 -2.65 4.85
C ASN A 16 -16.98 -1.42 5.77
N GLN A 17 -16.44 -1.54 6.96
CA GLN A 17 -16.28 -0.40 7.88
C GLN A 17 -15.26 0.60 7.37
N PHE A 18 -14.14 0.09 6.87
CA PHE A 18 -13.02 0.91 6.39
C PHE A 18 -13.45 1.78 5.20
N VAL A 19 -14.14 1.19 4.24
CA VAL A 19 -14.63 1.93 3.05
C VAL A 19 -15.55 3.08 3.47
N ARG A 20 -16.46 2.83 4.41
CA ARG A 20 -17.34 3.89 4.93
C ARG A 20 -16.56 4.96 5.67
N HIS A 21 -15.57 4.55 6.47
CA HIS A 21 -14.73 5.49 7.22
C HIS A 21 -13.96 6.41 6.27
N MET A 22 -13.42 5.86 5.19
CA MET A 22 -12.61 6.62 4.23
C MET A 22 -13.43 7.43 3.22
N SER A 23 -14.74 7.23 3.15
CA SER A 23 -15.59 7.88 2.14
C SER A 23 -15.60 9.41 2.23
N ARG A 24 -15.22 9.98 3.37
CA ARG A 24 -15.12 11.43 3.58
C ARG A 24 -13.86 12.04 2.93
N HIS A 25 -12.93 11.21 2.50
CA HIS A 25 -11.68 11.67 1.90
C HIS A 25 -11.74 11.58 0.37
N HIS A 26 -11.21 12.61 -0.28
CA HIS A 26 -11.04 12.63 -1.73
C HIS A 26 -9.56 12.51 -2.06
N SER A 27 -9.22 11.57 -2.96
CA SER A 27 -7.85 11.35 -3.38
C SER A 27 -7.31 12.54 -4.16
N LYS A 28 -6.19 13.10 -3.73
CA LYS A 28 -5.47 14.16 -4.44
C LYS A 28 -4.62 13.58 -5.57
N GLY A 29 -4.12 12.38 -5.37
CA GLY A 29 -3.26 11.68 -6.34
C GLY A 29 -4.02 10.93 -7.43
N GLY A 30 -5.36 11.03 -7.47
CA GLY A 30 -6.17 10.40 -8.51
C GLY A 30 -6.43 8.92 -8.32
N GLY A 31 -6.48 8.44 -7.06
CA GLY A 31 -6.63 7.02 -6.73
C GLY A 31 -7.95 6.35 -7.10
N GLY A 32 -8.86 7.06 -7.77
CA GLY A 32 -10.10 6.47 -8.27
C GLY A 32 -11.23 6.35 -7.24
N GLY A 33 -11.10 6.99 -6.09
CA GLY A 33 -12.13 7.02 -5.05
C GLY A 33 -12.20 5.79 -4.16
N ARG A 34 -11.34 4.79 -4.39
CA ARG A 34 -11.27 3.57 -3.58
C ARG A 34 -9.90 3.44 -2.97
N TRP A 35 -9.81 3.64 -1.66
CA TRP A 35 -8.54 3.59 -0.94
C TRP A 35 -7.99 2.17 -0.84
N GLU A 36 -8.86 1.16 -0.72
CA GLU A 36 -8.48 -0.25 -0.67
C GLU A 36 -8.07 -0.82 -2.04
N SER A 37 -8.40 -0.10 -3.12
CA SER A 37 -8.09 -0.47 -4.51
C SER A 37 -7.57 0.75 -5.25
N TYR A 38 -6.53 1.36 -4.72
CA TYR A 38 -5.98 2.62 -5.24
C TYR A 38 -5.50 2.47 -6.68
N LYS A 39 -5.94 3.35 -7.56
CA LYS A 39 -5.53 3.37 -8.97
C LYS A 39 -4.31 4.27 -9.13
N THR A 40 -3.16 3.66 -9.37
CA THR A 40 -1.92 4.42 -9.57
C THR A 40 -1.84 5.06 -10.95
N GLY A 41 -2.53 4.50 -11.93
CA GLY A 41 -2.41 4.91 -13.33
C GLY A 41 -1.16 4.37 -14.02
N VAL A 42 -0.39 3.53 -13.35
CA VAL A 42 0.81 2.89 -13.89
C VAL A 42 0.59 1.39 -13.90
N LYS A 43 0.70 0.78 -15.09
CA LYS A 43 0.56 -0.67 -15.23
C LYS A 43 1.67 -1.37 -14.46
N GLY A 44 1.28 -2.34 -13.64
CA GLY A 44 2.22 -3.11 -12.84
C GLY A 44 2.69 -2.41 -11.56
N LEU A 45 2.10 -1.27 -11.21
CA LEU A 45 2.37 -0.59 -9.95
C LEU A 45 1.12 -0.60 -9.09
N TYR A 46 1.24 -1.15 -7.88
CA TYR A 46 0.11 -1.32 -6.97
C TYR A 46 0.42 -0.75 -5.59
N PHE A 47 -0.58 -0.08 -5.02
CA PHE A 47 -0.55 0.32 -3.61
C PHE A 47 -1.47 -0.67 -2.89
N ARG A 48 -0.89 -1.50 -2.02
CA ARG A 48 -1.60 -2.61 -1.37
C ARG A 48 -1.71 -2.40 0.13
N MET A 49 -2.89 -2.70 0.66
CA MET A 49 -3.08 -2.81 2.11
C MET A 49 -2.76 -4.24 2.50
N LEU A 50 -1.79 -4.39 3.41
CA LEU A 50 -1.40 -5.69 3.93
C LEU A 50 -2.14 -5.91 5.25
N THR A 51 -2.69 -7.11 5.44
CA THR A 51 -3.46 -7.43 6.64
C THR A 51 -2.81 -8.54 7.47
N THR A 52 -2.31 -9.57 6.81
CA THR A 52 -1.67 -10.72 7.46
C THR A 52 -0.49 -11.18 6.62
N PRO A 53 0.57 -11.66 7.22
CA PRO A 53 0.81 -11.81 8.66
C PRO A 53 1.09 -10.49 9.38
N ILE A 54 1.25 -9.38 8.65
CA ILE A 54 1.47 -8.06 9.21
C ILE A 54 0.42 -7.08 8.68
N VAL A 55 0.07 -6.10 9.52
CA VAL A 55 -0.71 -4.94 9.08
C VAL A 55 0.27 -3.93 8.49
N GLY A 56 0.06 -3.56 7.25
CA GLY A 56 0.98 -2.66 6.57
C GLY A 56 0.42 -2.09 5.28
N ILE A 57 1.25 -1.31 4.61
CA ILE A 57 0.96 -0.78 3.27
C ILE A 57 2.21 -1.01 2.44
N ALA A 58 2.02 -1.48 1.22
CA ALA A 58 3.12 -1.74 0.29
C ALA A 58 2.91 -1.02 -1.03
N ILE A 59 4.00 -0.46 -1.54
CA ILE A 59 4.13 -0.06 -2.93
C ILE A 59 4.79 -1.23 -3.63
N ASP A 60 4.04 -1.94 -4.47
CA ASP A 60 4.53 -3.12 -5.19
C ASP A 60 4.74 -2.80 -6.65
N ILE A 61 5.99 -2.91 -7.10
CA ILE A 61 6.36 -2.75 -8.49
C ILE A 61 6.40 -4.15 -9.08
N GLN A 62 5.37 -4.48 -9.85
CA GLN A 62 5.12 -5.83 -10.37
C GLN A 62 5.24 -5.90 -11.90
N HIS A 63 5.87 -4.91 -12.50
CA HIS A 63 6.04 -4.89 -13.94
C HIS A 63 6.74 -6.17 -14.39
N LYS A 64 6.23 -6.82 -15.44
CA LYS A 64 6.74 -8.10 -15.92
C LYS A 64 8.15 -8.00 -16.51
N ASP A 65 8.53 -6.81 -17.01
CA ASP A 65 9.88 -6.57 -17.53
C ASP A 65 10.80 -6.22 -16.37
N PRO A 66 11.81 -7.06 -16.07
CA PRO A 66 12.71 -6.81 -14.95
C PRO A 66 13.50 -5.50 -15.06
N GLU A 67 13.81 -5.06 -16.28
CA GLU A 67 14.53 -3.80 -16.48
C GLU A 67 13.67 -2.59 -16.12
N ILE A 68 12.40 -2.61 -16.52
CA ILE A 68 11.45 -1.55 -16.17
C ILE A 68 11.17 -1.58 -14.68
N ARG A 69 11.04 -2.76 -14.09
CA ARG A 69 10.87 -2.91 -12.64
C ARG A 69 12.03 -2.28 -11.89
N ALA A 70 13.27 -2.56 -12.30
CA ALA A 70 14.46 -2.00 -11.68
C ALA A 70 14.51 -0.47 -11.84
N LEU A 71 14.17 0.03 -13.02
CA LEU A 71 14.13 1.45 -13.31
C LEU A 71 13.14 2.20 -12.41
N LEU A 72 11.94 1.64 -12.24
CA LEU A 72 10.92 2.21 -11.38
C LEU A 72 11.36 2.17 -9.90
N TYR A 73 11.93 1.07 -9.47
CA TYR A 73 12.44 0.95 -8.10
C TYR A 73 13.52 1.99 -7.81
N ASP A 74 14.47 2.16 -8.71
CA ASP A 74 15.52 3.18 -8.56
C ASP A 74 14.93 4.59 -8.49
N GLN A 75 13.88 4.87 -9.27
CA GLN A 75 13.21 6.15 -9.23
C GLN A 75 12.56 6.40 -7.86
N PHE A 76 11.92 5.38 -7.28
CA PHE A 76 11.36 5.50 -5.93
C PHE A 76 12.47 5.75 -4.89
N LEU A 77 13.61 5.11 -5.04
CA LEU A 77 14.75 5.35 -4.15
C LEU A 77 15.24 6.80 -4.23
N GLU A 78 15.27 7.38 -5.41
CA GLU A 78 15.63 8.79 -5.59
C GLU A 78 14.61 9.73 -4.95
N LEU A 79 13.34 9.31 -4.89
CA LEU A 79 12.25 10.09 -4.31
C LEU A 79 12.01 9.77 -2.82
N ARG A 80 12.88 8.97 -2.21
CA ARG A 80 12.64 8.44 -0.86
C ARG A 80 12.42 9.50 0.21
N ARG A 81 13.05 10.65 0.10
CA ARG A 81 12.88 11.71 1.10
C ARG A 81 11.47 12.28 1.12
N LEU A 82 10.82 12.34 -0.05
CA LEU A 82 9.43 12.76 -0.13
C LEU A 82 8.50 11.73 0.50
N LEU A 83 8.80 10.45 0.31
CA LEU A 83 8.02 9.37 0.93
C LEU A 83 8.24 9.34 2.43
N GLU A 84 9.49 9.49 2.89
CA GLU A 84 9.83 9.56 4.31
C GLU A 84 9.13 10.73 5.01
N ALA A 85 8.93 11.85 4.32
CA ALA A 85 8.20 12.99 4.86
C ALA A 85 6.75 12.62 5.22
N GLU A 86 6.16 11.66 4.50
CA GLU A 86 4.79 11.21 4.73
C GLU A 86 4.73 9.98 5.65
N TRP A 87 5.66 9.06 5.52
CA TRP A 87 5.63 7.76 6.20
C TRP A 87 6.61 7.61 7.36
N GLY A 88 7.56 8.55 7.53
CA GLY A 88 8.63 8.40 8.50
C GLY A 88 9.80 7.60 7.92
N ASP A 89 10.75 7.27 8.75
CA ASP A 89 12.01 6.65 8.34
C ASP A 89 12.07 5.13 8.51
N ASP A 90 10.98 4.52 9.02
CA ASP A 90 10.91 3.06 9.20
C ASP A 90 10.37 2.34 7.95
N ILE A 91 10.85 2.75 6.79
CA ILE A 91 10.41 2.19 5.51
C ILE A 91 11.34 1.05 5.10
N PHE A 92 10.75 -0.07 4.66
CA PHE A 92 11.49 -1.21 4.12
C PHE A 92 11.58 -1.11 2.61
N TYR A 93 12.80 -1.20 2.09
CA TYR A 93 13.07 -1.19 0.65
C TYR A 93 13.61 -2.56 0.25
N GLU A 94 12.83 -3.28 -0.54
CA GLU A 94 13.17 -4.63 -1.00
C GLU A 94 13.18 -4.64 -2.51
N SER A 95 14.36 -4.75 -3.12
CA SER A 95 14.48 -4.83 -4.58
C SER A 95 13.84 -6.10 -5.13
N SER A 96 13.79 -7.15 -4.32
CA SER A 96 13.15 -8.42 -4.67
C SER A 96 12.35 -8.94 -3.49
N HIS A 97 11.07 -9.15 -3.73
CA HIS A 97 10.14 -9.70 -2.76
C HIS A 97 9.20 -10.66 -3.49
N PHE A 98 8.95 -11.82 -2.92
CA PHE A 98 8.06 -12.81 -3.52
C PHE A 98 6.69 -12.78 -2.85
N LEU A 99 5.64 -12.58 -3.65
CA LEU A 99 4.26 -12.71 -3.19
C LEU A 99 3.96 -14.18 -2.89
N GLU A 100 2.88 -14.45 -2.16
CA GLU A 100 2.44 -15.83 -1.90
C GLU A 100 2.23 -16.62 -3.19
N SER A 101 1.81 -15.95 -4.26
CA SER A 101 1.64 -16.55 -5.58
C SER A 101 2.95 -16.98 -6.24
N GLY A 102 4.11 -16.59 -5.68
CA GLY A 102 5.41 -16.82 -6.26
C GLY A 102 5.88 -15.73 -7.22
N VAL A 103 5.05 -14.71 -7.46
CA VAL A 103 5.41 -13.59 -8.34
C VAL A 103 6.42 -12.70 -7.63
N GLU A 104 7.50 -12.38 -8.33
CA GLU A 104 8.52 -11.46 -7.82
C GLU A 104 8.11 -10.01 -8.07
N VAL A 105 8.25 -9.17 -7.04
CA VAL A 105 8.01 -7.74 -7.11
C VAL A 105 9.17 -7.01 -6.46
N SER A 106 9.29 -5.70 -6.71
CA SER A 106 10.07 -4.82 -5.85
C SER A 106 9.08 -4.17 -4.90
N ARG A 107 9.38 -4.19 -3.62
CA ARG A 107 8.42 -3.73 -2.59
C ARG A 107 9.01 -2.64 -1.72
N ILE A 108 8.23 -1.59 -1.51
CA ILE A 108 8.53 -0.54 -0.54
C ILE A 108 7.37 -0.52 0.43
N SER A 109 7.63 -0.73 1.72
CA SER A 109 6.53 -0.96 2.66
C SER A 109 6.78 -0.35 4.03
N ILE A 110 5.66 -0.16 4.74
CA ILE A 110 5.63 0.20 6.16
C ILE A 110 4.67 -0.76 6.87
N LYS A 111 4.85 -0.91 8.16
CA LYS A 111 4.02 -1.80 8.97
C LYS A 111 3.65 -1.19 10.31
N LEU A 112 2.52 -1.60 10.84
CA LEU A 112 2.11 -1.28 12.20
C LEU A 112 2.59 -2.41 13.10
N GLU A 113 3.53 -2.10 14.00
CA GLU A 113 4.09 -3.08 14.92
C GLU A 113 3.05 -3.60 15.90
N ASN A 114 3.16 -4.89 16.23
CA ASN A 114 2.33 -5.55 17.24
C ASN A 114 0.82 -5.50 16.96
N ALA A 115 0.45 -5.34 15.70
CA ALA A 115 -0.96 -5.35 15.31
C ALA A 115 -1.38 -6.73 14.83
N TYR A 116 -2.58 -7.13 15.23
CA TYR A 116 -3.17 -8.38 14.77
C TYR A 116 -4.53 -8.09 14.12
N PHE A 117 -4.58 -8.25 12.81
CA PHE A 117 -5.73 -7.85 12.01
C PHE A 117 -7.05 -8.51 12.43
N TYR A 118 -7.01 -9.77 12.88
CA TYR A 118 -8.23 -10.49 13.24
C TYR A 118 -8.72 -10.22 14.66
N ASP A 119 -8.05 -9.34 15.40
CA ASP A 119 -8.53 -8.89 16.71
C ASP A 119 -9.36 -7.62 16.52
N LYS A 120 -10.68 -7.76 16.60
CA LYS A 120 -11.61 -6.65 16.41
C LYS A 120 -11.36 -5.49 17.37
N GLU A 121 -10.84 -5.75 18.56
CA GLU A 121 -10.54 -4.70 19.54
C GLU A 121 -9.45 -3.76 19.04
N GLN A 122 -8.62 -4.19 18.10
CA GLN A 122 -7.57 -3.37 17.52
C GLN A 122 -8.02 -2.60 16.28
N TRP A 123 -9.24 -2.81 15.79
CA TRP A 123 -9.67 -2.25 14.51
C TRP A 123 -9.72 -0.73 14.47
N THR A 124 -10.04 -0.07 15.57
CA THR A 124 -10.03 1.38 15.62
C THR A 124 -8.62 1.92 15.40
N GLU A 125 -7.64 1.34 16.08
CA GLU A 125 -6.23 1.73 15.92
C GLU A 125 -5.70 1.40 14.52
N ILE A 126 -6.01 0.20 14.02
CA ILE A 126 -5.60 -0.26 12.70
C ILE A 126 -6.19 0.67 11.62
N THR A 127 -7.46 1.02 11.73
CA THR A 127 -8.13 1.92 10.78
C THR A 127 -7.48 3.30 10.77
N ARG A 128 -7.18 3.85 11.94
CA ARG A 128 -6.51 5.16 12.05
C ARG A 128 -5.11 5.13 11.44
N TRP A 129 -4.40 4.03 11.63
CA TRP A 129 -3.07 3.86 11.06
C TRP A 129 -3.13 3.80 9.54
N TYR A 130 -4.03 2.99 8.98
CA TYR A 130 -4.24 2.93 7.53
C TYR A 130 -4.65 4.28 6.97
N GLU A 131 -5.59 4.95 7.61
CA GLU A 131 -6.07 6.26 7.16
C GLU A 131 -4.92 7.25 7.04
N LYS A 132 -4.15 7.39 8.11
CA LYS A 132 -3.01 8.32 8.13
C LYS A 132 -2.02 8.03 7.02
N HIS A 133 -1.63 6.77 6.87
CA HIS A 133 -0.55 6.40 5.95
C HIS A 133 -1.02 6.29 4.50
N LEU A 134 -2.29 5.98 4.25
CA LEU A 134 -2.85 6.05 2.90
C LEU A 134 -3.00 7.50 2.44
N LEU A 135 -3.41 8.40 3.33
CA LEU A 135 -3.46 9.82 3.01
C LEU A 135 -2.07 10.36 2.71
N GLY A 136 -1.07 9.93 3.47
CA GLY A 136 0.33 10.30 3.22
C GLY A 136 0.82 9.78 1.87
N LEU A 137 0.50 8.53 1.54
CA LEU A 137 0.86 7.95 0.25
C LEU A 137 0.18 8.67 -0.90
N ASP A 138 -1.08 9.04 -0.72
CA ASP A 138 -1.83 9.81 -1.72
C ASP A 138 -1.19 11.18 -1.96
N ALA A 139 -0.79 11.88 -0.90
CA ALA A 139 -0.09 13.16 -1.01
C ALA A 139 1.26 13.00 -1.73
N PHE A 140 2.01 11.96 -1.42
CA PHE A 140 3.24 11.62 -2.13
C PHE A 140 2.98 11.39 -3.61
N TRP A 141 1.97 10.60 -3.93
CA TRP A 141 1.62 10.27 -5.31
C TRP A 141 1.13 11.50 -6.09
N ASP A 142 0.40 12.39 -5.45
CA ASP A 142 0.00 13.66 -6.05
C ASP A 142 1.22 14.48 -6.50
N THR A 143 2.30 14.42 -5.72
CA THR A 143 3.54 15.15 -6.02
C THR A 143 4.37 14.47 -7.11
N VAL A 144 4.54 13.14 -7.05
CA VAL A 144 5.51 12.42 -7.89
C VAL A 144 4.89 11.59 -9.01
N GLY A 145 3.58 11.41 -9.00
CA GLY A 145 2.92 10.49 -9.93
C GLY A 145 3.24 10.73 -11.39
N ASP A 146 3.30 11.98 -11.82
CA ASP A 146 3.59 12.31 -13.21
C ASP A 146 5.00 11.92 -13.62
N ILE A 147 5.97 12.06 -12.70
CA ILE A 147 7.36 11.65 -12.93
C ILE A 147 7.42 10.14 -13.19
N VAL A 148 6.77 9.37 -12.30
CA VAL A 148 6.77 7.91 -12.39
C VAL A 148 6.01 7.44 -13.63
N LYS A 149 4.86 8.06 -13.94
CA LYS A 149 4.08 7.73 -15.15
C LYS A 149 4.87 7.97 -16.42
N ALA A 150 5.63 9.06 -16.48
CA ALA A 150 6.45 9.39 -17.65
C ALA A 150 7.55 8.34 -17.85
N LEU A 151 8.13 7.84 -16.76
CA LEU A 151 9.19 6.84 -16.81
C LEU A 151 8.67 5.46 -17.23
N ALA A 152 7.43 5.16 -16.87
CA ALA A 152 6.81 3.85 -17.13
C ALA A 152 6.24 3.68 -18.54
N ARG A 153 6.24 4.72 -19.35
CA ARG A 153 5.71 4.68 -20.73
C ARG A 153 6.57 3.86 -21.69
#